data_6a9b06c986d4737f0db1127de02f3246
#
_entry.id   6a9b06c986d4737f0db1127de02f3246
#
_cell.length_a   1.000
_cell.length_b   1.000
_cell.length_c   1.000
_cell.angle_alpha   90.00
_cell.angle_beta   90.00
_cell.angle_gamma   90.00
#
_symmetry.space_group_name_H-M   'P 1'
#
loop_
_entity.id
_entity.type
_entity.pdbx_description
1 polymer ?
#
loop_
_entity_poly.entity_id
_entity_poly.type
_entity_poly.pdbx_seq_one_letter_code
_entity_poly.pdbx_strand_id
1 'polypeptide(L)'
;RGIIDRIHLARANGRVVAAEVIDAKTTGWAEPTPEQAELTRVHVREAYTEQLLTYRDAVVELFGLTPEQVALWILVLPSGAVVEITGEGS
;
A
#
# COMPACT_ATOMS: atom_id res chain seq x y z
N ARG A 1 -5.27 13.53 1.19
CA ARG A 1 -6.52 12.95 1.66
C ARG A 1 -6.23 11.64 2.35
N GLY A 2 -6.94 11.40 3.42
CA GLY A 2 -6.71 10.21 4.22
C GLY A 2 -7.71 9.09 3.93
N ILE A 3 -8.03 8.85 2.67
CA ILE A 3 -9.00 7.84 2.30
C ILE A 3 -8.27 6.61 1.79
N ILE A 4 -8.54 5.47 2.43
CA ILE A 4 -8.04 4.19 1.99
C ILE A 4 -9.00 3.66 0.94
N ASP A 5 -8.49 3.32 -0.26
CA ASP A 5 -9.35 2.86 -1.33
C ASP A 5 -9.90 1.47 -1.06
N ARG A 6 -9.11 0.60 -0.44
CA ARG A 6 -9.56 -0.77 -0.22
C ARG A 6 -8.77 -1.41 0.91
N ILE A 7 -9.49 -2.13 1.78
CA ILE A 7 -8.87 -2.96 2.81
C ILE A 7 -9.42 -4.36 2.64
N HIS A 8 -8.53 -5.34 2.56
CA HIS A 8 -8.90 -6.74 2.58
C HIS A 8 -8.51 -7.32 3.93
N LEU A 9 -9.42 -8.03 4.56
CA LEU A 9 -9.18 -8.63 5.87
C LEU A 9 -9.16 -10.14 5.75
N ALA A 10 -8.17 -10.76 6.36
CA ALA A 10 -8.12 -12.21 6.49
C ALA A 10 -8.58 -12.56 7.89
N ARG A 11 -9.46 -13.56 7.97
CA ARG A 11 -10.05 -13.96 9.25
C ARG A 11 -9.76 -15.44 9.51
N ALA A 12 -9.60 -15.75 10.79
CA ALA A 12 -9.46 -17.14 11.24
C ALA A 12 -10.21 -17.23 12.56
N ASN A 13 -11.11 -18.20 12.66
CA ASN A 13 -11.91 -18.44 13.88
C ASN A 13 -12.67 -17.18 14.32
N GLY A 14 -13.19 -16.43 13.33
CA GLY A 14 -13.96 -15.21 13.61
C GLY A 14 -13.15 -14.01 13.99
N ARG A 15 -11.83 -14.10 13.93
CA ARG A 15 -10.94 -12.98 14.28
C ARG A 15 -10.18 -12.52 13.06
N VAL A 16 -9.90 -11.22 12.99
CA VAL A 16 -9.02 -10.69 11.94
C VAL A 16 -7.59 -11.03 12.31
N VAL A 17 -6.88 -11.71 11.42
CA VAL A 17 -5.50 -12.13 11.67
C VAL A 17 -4.50 -11.46 10.75
N ALA A 18 -4.97 -10.79 9.70
CA ALA A 18 -4.10 -10.06 8.78
C ALA A 18 -4.95 -9.08 7.99
N ALA A 19 -4.29 -8.10 7.42
CA ALA A 19 -4.99 -7.09 6.60
C ALA A 19 -4.09 -6.69 5.44
N GLU A 20 -4.73 -6.20 4.38
CA GLU A 20 -4.03 -5.70 3.21
C GLU A 20 -4.67 -4.37 2.84
N VAL A 21 -3.86 -3.33 2.75
CA VAL A 21 -4.30 -1.99 2.39
C VAL A 21 -3.86 -1.71 0.97
N ILE A 22 -4.79 -1.32 0.12
CA ILE A 22 -4.49 -0.99 -1.27
C ILE A 22 -4.99 0.42 -1.53
N ASP A 23 -4.09 1.27 -2.04
CA ASP A 23 -4.41 2.65 -2.35
C ASP A 23 -4.06 2.88 -3.82
N ALA A 24 -5.02 3.36 -4.60
CA ALA A 24 -4.81 3.60 -6.02
C ALA A 24 -4.33 5.03 -6.23
N LYS A 25 -3.32 5.18 -7.09
CA LYS A 25 -2.78 6.50 -7.44
C LYS A 25 -2.66 6.60 -8.94
N THR A 26 -3.08 7.74 -9.49
CA THR A 26 -2.95 8.00 -10.92
C THR A 26 -1.66 8.77 -11.13
N THR A 27 -0.67 8.13 -11.70
CA THR A 27 0.63 8.73 -11.92
C THR A 27 1.42 7.90 -12.92
N GLY A 28 2.43 8.52 -13.55
CA GLY A 28 3.30 7.82 -14.46
C GLY A 28 2.69 7.63 -15.83
N TRP A 29 3.16 6.63 -16.52
CA TRP A 29 2.82 6.34 -17.91
C TRP A 29 1.94 5.12 -18.01
N ALA A 30 1.06 5.09 -19.03
CA ALA A 30 0.18 3.94 -19.23
C ALA A 30 0.96 2.70 -19.67
N GLU A 31 1.98 2.89 -20.51
CA GLU A 31 2.79 1.79 -21.01
C GLU A 31 4.25 2.17 -20.81
N PRO A 32 4.74 2.09 -19.58
CA PRO A 32 6.07 2.60 -19.26
C PRO A 32 7.17 1.70 -19.83
N THR A 33 8.26 2.34 -20.22
CA THR A 33 9.51 1.62 -20.44
C THR A 33 10.01 1.12 -19.09
N PRO A 34 10.98 0.17 -19.07
CA PRO A 34 11.54 -0.27 -17.79
C PRO A 34 12.10 0.88 -16.94
N GLU A 35 12.73 1.87 -17.59
CA GLU A 35 13.25 3.02 -16.86
C GLU A 35 12.13 3.87 -16.29
N GLN A 36 11.06 4.08 -17.06
CA GLN A 36 9.92 4.84 -16.58
C GLN A 36 9.20 4.12 -15.44
N ALA A 37 9.10 2.80 -15.53
CA ALA A 37 8.49 2.01 -14.46
C ALA A 37 9.28 2.16 -13.17
N GLU A 38 10.62 2.17 -13.26
CA GLU A 38 11.45 2.34 -12.07
C GLU A 38 11.30 3.74 -11.49
N LEU A 39 11.26 4.76 -12.35
CA LEU A 39 11.05 6.12 -11.89
C LEU A 39 9.72 6.27 -11.15
N THR A 40 8.68 5.64 -11.68
CA THR A 40 7.37 5.68 -11.05
C THR A 40 7.41 5.00 -9.69
N ARG A 41 8.08 3.84 -9.59
CA ARG A 41 8.16 3.12 -8.32
C ARG A 41 8.88 3.95 -7.26
N VAL A 42 10.00 4.58 -7.63
CA VAL A 42 10.74 5.42 -6.70
C VAL A 42 9.88 6.61 -6.27
N HIS A 43 9.22 7.26 -7.22
CA HIS A 43 8.37 8.41 -6.92
C HIS A 43 7.25 8.03 -5.96
N VAL A 44 6.59 6.92 -6.23
CA VAL A 44 5.45 6.48 -5.43
C VAL A 44 5.90 6.17 -4.01
N ARG A 45 7.04 5.51 -3.85
CA ARG A 45 7.56 5.23 -2.51
C ARG A 45 7.91 6.50 -1.77
N GLU A 46 8.57 7.44 -2.43
CA GLU A 46 8.93 8.69 -1.76
C GLU A 46 7.71 9.52 -1.40
N ALA A 47 6.73 9.55 -2.28
CA ALA A 47 5.59 10.43 -2.09
C ALA A 47 4.57 9.87 -1.09
N TYR A 48 4.43 8.55 -0.99
CA TYR A 48 3.27 7.98 -0.31
C TYR A 48 3.59 7.02 0.82
N THR A 49 4.85 6.73 1.10
CA THR A 49 5.19 5.79 2.17
C THR A 49 4.62 6.24 3.52
N GLU A 50 4.78 7.52 3.86
CA GLU A 50 4.27 7.99 5.15
C GLU A 50 2.76 7.86 5.25
N GLN A 51 2.05 8.13 4.15
CA GLN A 51 0.60 8.00 4.15
C GLN A 51 0.18 6.55 4.40
N LEU A 52 0.84 5.61 3.72
CA LEU A 52 0.51 4.20 3.86
C LEU A 52 0.87 3.69 5.25
N LEU A 53 1.96 4.17 5.83
CA LEU A 53 2.33 3.79 7.19
C LEU A 53 1.32 4.31 8.20
N THR A 54 0.77 5.51 7.98
CA THR A 54 -0.30 6.04 8.82
C THR A 54 -1.55 5.15 8.72
N TYR A 55 -1.88 4.72 7.51
CA TYR A 55 -3.00 3.80 7.33
C TYR A 55 -2.74 2.48 8.06
N ARG A 56 -1.53 1.95 7.97
CA ARG A 56 -1.17 0.72 8.69
C ARG A 56 -1.37 0.87 10.19
N ASP A 57 -0.92 1.99 10.75
CA ASP A 57 -1.06 2.21 12.19
C ASP A 57 -2.53 2.21 12.59
N ALA A 58 -3.40 2.83 11.79
CA ALA A 58 -4.82 2.84 12.08
C ALA A 58 -5.42 1.43 12.02
N VAL A 59 -5.04 0.65 11.02
CA VAL A 59 -5.54 -0.72 10.86
C VAL A 59 -5.05 -1.60 11.99
N VAL A 60 -3.77 -1.45 12.36
CA VAL A 60 -3.18 -2.19 13.48
C VAL A 60 -3.98 -1.94 14.74
N GLU A 61 -4.27 -0.69 15.04
CA GLU A 61 -5.00 -0.35 16.25
C GLU A 61 -6.45 -0.82 16.19
N LEU A 62 -7.09 -0.63 15.03
CA LEU A 62 -8.51 -0.96 14.90
C LEU A 62 -8.78 -2.46 15.06
N PHE A 63 -7.88 -3.30 14.55
CA PHE A 63 -8.10 -4.75 14.53
C PHE A 63 -7.20 -5.51 15.48
N GLY A 64 -6.36 -4.83 16.25
CA GLY A 64 -5.47 -5.49 17.20
C GLY A 64 -4.39 -6.32 16.54
N LEU A 65 -3.86 -5.84 15.41
CA LEU A 65 -2.84 -6.55 14.66
C LEU A 65 -1.46 -6.00 14.99
N THR A 66 -0.43 -6.71 14.54
CA THR A 66 0.93 -6.17 14.54
C THR A 66 1.21 -5.57 13.17
N PRO A 67 2.21 -4.67 13.06
CA PRO A 67 2.54 -4.11 11.76
C PRO A 67 2.90 -5.17 10.72
N GLU A 68 3.51 -6.28 11.14
CA GLU A 68 3.90 -7.35 10.23
C GLU A 68 2.70 -8.07 9.63
N GLN A 69 1.54 -7.94 10.24
CA GLN A 69 0.32 -8.58 9.76
C GLN A 69 -0.45 -7.69 8.77
N VAL A 70 0.08 -6.52 8.44
CA VAL A 70 -0.59 -5.59 7.54
C VAL A 70 0.31 -5.32 6.34
N ALA A 71 -0.16 -5.73 5.16
CA ALA A 71 0.54 -5.46 3.91
C ALA A 71 0.02 -4.16 3.31
N LEU A 72 0.90 -3.39 2.69
CA LEU A 72 0.57 -2.10 2.11
C LEU A 72 0.96 -2.11 0.63
N TRP A 73 0.02 -1.69 -0.22
CA TRP A 73 0.22 -1.70 -1.66
C TRP A 73 -0.27 -0.41 -2.27
N ILE A 74 0.40 0.06 -3.30
CA ILE A 74 -0.10 1.13 -4.14
C ILE A 74 -0.34 0.56 -5.53
N LEU A 75 -1.56 0.72 -6.02
CA LEU A 75 -1.92 0.36 -7.39
C LEU A 75 -1.72 1.60 -8.25
N VAL A 76 -0.78 1.52 -9.17
CA VAL A 76 -0.44 2.65 -10.02
C VAL A 76 -1.31 2.59 -11.28
N LEU A 77 -2.03 3.67 -11.55
CA LEU A 77 -2.88 3.78 -12.73
C LEU A 77 -2.31 4.87 -13.64
N PRO A 78 -2.39 4.71 -14.94
CA PRO A 78 -3.13 3.66 -15.65
C PRO A 78 -2.33 2.40 -15.98
N SER A 79 -1.06 2.31 -15.59
CA SER A 79 -0.26 1.15 -16.00
C SER A 79 -0.73 -0.16 -15.37
N GLY A 80 -1.30 -0.09 -14.17
CA GLY A 80 -1.70 -1.29 -13.44
C GLY A 80 -0.60 -1.89 -12.60
N ALA A 81 0.54 -1.22 -12.49
CA ALA A 81 1.64 -1.72 -11.66
C ALA A 81 1.26 -1.68 -10.18
N VAL A 82 1.79 -2.63 -9.42
CA VAL A 82 1.54 -2.71 -7.99
C VAL A 82 2.88 -2.54 -7.27
N VAL A 83 2.92 -1.60 -6.32
CA VAL A 83 4.14 -1.28 -5.60
C VAL A 83 3.91 -1.58 -4.13
N GLU A 84 4.75 -2.44 -3.56
CA GLU A 84 4.67 -2.74 -2.13
C GLU A 84 5.37 -1.64 -1.33
N ILE A 85 4.74 -1.23 -0.24
CA ILE A 85 5.29 -0.24 0.67
C ILE A 85 5.68 -0.95 1.96
N THR A 86 6.93 -0.76 2.39
CA THR A 86 7.39 -1.32 3.64
C THR A 86 7.92 -0.19 4.52
N GLY A 87 7.81 -0.39 5.82
CA GLY A 87 8.22 0.63 6.78
C GLY A 87 9.65 0.49 7.23
N GLU A 88 10.27 -0.65 7.00
CA GLU A 88 11.66 -0.84 7.35
C GLU A 88 12.52 -0.82 6.11
N GLY A 89 13.81 -0.94 6.32
CA GLY A 89 14.76 -0.84 5.24
C GLY A 89 14.90 0.58 4.75
N SER A 90 14.25 1.43 5.37
CA SER A 90 14.30 2.84 5.09
C SER A 90 15.55 3.44 5.67
#